data_feebbf0512b673a1b517fb14efe81a58
#
_entry.id   feebbf0512b673a1b517fb14efe81a58
#
_cell.length_a   1.000
_cell.length_b   1.000
_cell.length_c   1.000
_cell.angle_alpha   90.00
_cell.angle_beta   90.00
_cell.angle_gamma   90.00
#
_symmetry.space_group_name_H-M   'P 1'
#
loop_
_entity.id
_entity.type
_entity.pdbx_description
1 polymer ?
#
loop_
_entity_poly.entity_id
_entity_poly.type
_entity_poly.pdbx_seq_one_letter_code
_entity_poly.pdbx_strand_id
1 'polypeptide(L)'
;MLLGVWADQAGVFLAWLCAITTVVFAVPITFFPLRWARLMRWRIPAETQLTVYFGRCLGLFILILEGLMARAAWSGEGRVWVFEQLASVFACMVALHVYGALRREQPWTETAEIGVYSVCLLLTLACFPLPA
;
A
#
# COMPACT_ATOMS: atom_id res chain seq x y z
N MET A 1 -18.97 14.13 8.22
CA MET A 1 -17.51 14.01 8.51
C MET A 1 -17.14 12.55 8.26
N LEU A 2 -16.17 12.26 7.36
CA LEU A 2 -15.82 10.89 6.97
C LEU A 2 -14.99 10.15 8.04
N LEU A 3 -14.20 10.91 8.83
CA LEU A 3 -13.24 10.34 9.76
C LEU A 3 -13.93 9.52 10.86
N GLY A 4 -13.52 8.25 10.97
CA GLY A 4 -13.96 7.34 12.02
C GLY A 4 -15.42 6.88 11.94
N VAL A 5 -16.11 7.09 10.82
CA VAL A 5 -17.53 6.70 10.68
C VAL A 5 -17.73 5.18 10.83
N TRP A 6 -16.68 4.40 10.61
CA TRP A 6 -16.60 2.94 10.79
C TRP A 6 -15.44 2.54 11.72
N ALA A 7 -15.20 3.32 12.77
CA ALA A 7 -14.08 3.08 13.71
C ALA A 7 -14.13 1.69 14.38
N ASP A 8 -15.33 1.14 14.59
CA ASP A 8 -15.55 -0.22 15.09
C ASP A 8 -15.02 -1.32 14.17
N GLN A 9 -14.87 -1.03 12.86
CA GLN A 9 -14.34 -1.94 11.86
C GLN A 9 -12.81 -1.85 11.69
N ALA A 10 -12.12 -1.00 12.43
CA ALA A 10 -10.70 -0.73 12.27
C ALA A 10 -9.82 -2.00 12.26
N GLY A 11 -10.05 -2.93 13.20
CA GLY A 11 -9.29 -4.18 13.26
C GLY A 11 -9.54 -5.09 12.07
N VAL A 12 -10.79 -5.23 11.66
CA VAL A 12 -11.21 -6.04 10.50
C VAL A 12 -10.64 -5.46 9.20
N PHE A 13 -10.73 -4.14 9.05
CA PHE A 13 -10.15 -3.44 7.91
C PHE A 13 -8.64 -3.67 7.79
N LEU A 14 -7.88 -3.50 8.89
CA LEU A 14 -6.44 -3.76 8.89
C LEU A 14 -6.11 -5.21 8.54
N ALA A 15 -6.86 -6.18 9.08
CA ALA A 15 -6.61 -7.60 8.79
C ALA A 15 -6.80 -7.93 7.30
N TRP A 16 -7.88 -7.45 6.68
CA TRP A 16 -8.12 -7.65 5.26
C TRP A 16 -7.13 -6.90 4.38
N LEU A 17 -6.84 -5.64 4.70
CA LEU A 17 -5.87 -4.85 3.97
C LEU A 17 -4.50 -5.53 4.00
N CYS A 18 -4.02 -5.93 5.19
CA CYS A 18 -2.78 -6.67 5.38
C CYS A 18 -2.74 -7.94 4.53
N ALA A 19 -3.76 -8.80 4.61
CA ALA A 19 -3.80 -10.05 3.86
C ALA A 19 -3.74 -9.82 2.34
N ILE A 20 -4.51 -8.86 1.82
CA ILE A 20 -4.55 -8.55 0.39
C ILE A 20 -3.21 -7.97 -0.08
N THR A 21 -2.67 -6.97 0.63
CA THR A 21 -1.41 -6.32 0.23
C THR A 21 -0.22 -7.25 0.36
N THR A 22 -0.18 -8.15 1.34
CA THR A 22 0.85 -9.19 1.44
C THR A 22 0.88 -10.07 0.19
N VAL A 23 -0.27 -10.56 -0.22
CA VAL A 23 -0.36 -11.49 -1.37
C VAL A 23 -0.14 -10.78 -2.70
N VAL A 24 -0.68 -9.57 -2.87
CA VAL A 24 -0.67 -8.86 -4.15
C VAL A 24 0.61 -8.05 -4.36
N PHE A 25 1.18 -7.47 -3.30
CA PHE A 25 2.32 -6.55 -3.41
C PHE A 25 3.56 -7.07 -2.69
N ALA A 26 3.51 -7.26 -1.37
CA ALA A 26 4.71 -7.46 -0.57
C ALA A 26 5.48 -8.72 -0.98
N VAL A 27 4.83 -9.86 -1.04
CA VAL A 27 5.46 -11.13 -1.43
C VAL A 27 5.93 -11.10 -2.90
N PRO A 28 5.09 -10.73 -3.89
CA PRO A 28 5.53 -10.67 -5.27
C PRO A 28 6.70 -9.71 -5.52
N ILE A 29 6.68 -8.51 -4.94
CA ILE A 29 7.75 -7.52 -5.14
C ILE A 29 9.04 -8.00 -4.45
N THR A 30 8.96 -8.61 -3.27
CA THR A 30 10.15 -9.09 -2.55
C THR A 30 10.83 -10.24 -3.28
N PHE A 31 10.07 -11.26 -3.67
CA PHE A 31 10.65 -12.51 -4.18
C PHE A 31 10.74 -12.55 -5.71
N PHE A 32 9.83 -11.88 -6.41
CA PHE A 32 9.72 -11.93 -7.87
C PHE A 32 9.58 -10.54 -8.51
N PRO A 33 10.45 -9.55 -8.18
CA PRO A 33 10.25 -8.14 -8.57
C PRO A 33 10.08 -7.93 -10.08
N LEU A 34 10.87 -8.63 -10.91
CA LEU A 34 10.75 -8.51 -12.37
C LEU A 34 9.48 -9.15 -12.93
N ARG A 35 8.99 -10.25 -12.31
CA ARG A 35 7.72 -10.86 -12.73
C ARG A 35 6.56 -9.94 -12.37
N TRP A 36 6.59 -9.38 -11.16
CA TRP A 36 5.60 -8.40 -10.72
C TRP A 36 5.60 -7.17 -11.63
N ALA A 37 6.78 -6.60 -11.93
CA ALA A 37 6.90 -5.45 -12.82
C ALA A 37 6.34 -5.74 -14.24
N ARG A 38 6.59 -6.94 -14.79
CA ARG A 38 5.99 -7.35 -16.07
C ARG A 38 4.47 -7.46 -16.00
N LEU A 39 3.93 -8.01 -14.91
CA LEU A 39 2.49 -8.08 -14.68
C LEU A 39 1.87 -6.68 -14.67
N MET A 40 2.55 -5.73 -14.04
CA MET A 40 2.20 -4.31 -14.02
C MET A 40 2.57 -3.55 -15.31
N ARG A 41 2.99 -4.28 -16.36
CA ARG A 41 3.27 -3.75 -17.70
C ARG A 41 4.42 -2.74 -17.78
N TRP A 42 5.32 -2.77 -16.80
CA TRP A 42 6.55 -2.00 -16.88
C TRP A 42 7.50 -2.53 -17.95
N ARG A 43 8.20 -1.61 -18.61
CA ARG A 43 9.34 -1.97 -19.47
C ARG A 43 10.51 -2.37 -18.58
N ILE A 44 10.99 -3.60 -18.75
CA ILE A 44 12.15 -4.07 -17.99
C ILE A 44 13.41 -3.57 -18.67
N PRO A 45 14.29 -2.85 -17.96
CA PRO A 45 15.57 -2.40 -18.51
C PRO A 45 16.51 -3.58 -18.81
N ALA A 46 17.49 -3.38 -19.68
CA ALA A 46 18.50 -4.41 -19.98
C ALA A 46 19.31 -4.77 -18.73
N GLU A 47 19.69 -3.74 -17.96
CA GLU A 47 20.38 -3.90 -16.68
C GLU A 47 19.34 -3.99 -15.55
N THR A 48 19.23 -5.16 -14.92
CA THR A 48 18.18 -5.45 -13.94
C THR A 48 18.62 -5.45 -12.49
N GLN A 49 19.93 -5.42 -12.22
CA GLN A 49 20.47 -5.55 -10.86
C GLN A 49 19.90 -4.52 -9.89
N LEU A 50 19.94 -3.25 -10.27
CA LEU A 50 19.44 -2.15 -9.45
C LEU A 50 17.91 -2.25 -9.27
N THR A 51 17.19 -2.58 -10.34
CA THR A 51 15.73 -2.76 -10.32
C THR A 51 15.32 -3.88 -9.35
N VAL A 52 16.03 -5.01 -9.41
CA VAL A 52 15.79 -6.15 -8.51
C VAL A 52 16.10 -5.78 -7.07
N TYR A 53 17.21 -5.09 -6.84
CA TYR A 53 17.61 -4.65 -5.51
C TYR A 53 16.58 -3.72 -4.88
N PHE A 54 16.18 -2.66 -5.58
CA PHE A 54 15.16 -1.72 -5.08
C PHE A 54 13.79 -2.38 -4.92
N GLY A 55 13.40 -3.26 -5.84
CA GLY A 55 12.14 -4.01 -5.70
C GLY A 55 12.11 -4.84 -4.42
N ARG A 56 13.22 -5.55 -4.11
CA ARG A 56 13.33 -6.32 -2.87
C ARG A 56 13.33 -5.44 -1.62
N CYS A 57 14.06 -4.31 -1.65
CA CYS A 57 14.03 -3.36 -0.54
C CYS A 57 12.61 -2.85 -0.30
N LEU A 58 11.91 -2.42 -1.34
CA LEU A 58 10.53 -1.97 -1.25
C LEU A 58 9.62 -3.06 -0.65
N GLY A 59 9.71 -4.28 -1.18
CA GLY A 59 8.91 -5.40 -0.67
C GLY A 59 9.16 -5.70 0.80
N LEU A 60 10.43 -5.66 1.25
CA LEU A 60 10.78 -5.83 2.65
C LEU A 60 10.23 -4.71 3.54
N PHE A 61 10.27 -3.46 3.09
CA PHE A 61 9.64 -2.35 3.83
C PHE A 61 8.13 -2.53 3.95
N ILE A 62 7.46 -2.98 2.89
CA ILE A 62 6.03 -3.28 2.94
C ILE A 62 5.77 -4.41 3.94
N LEU A 63 6.54 -5.51 3.93
CA LEU A 63 6.40 -6.61 4.88
C LEU A 63 6.57 -6.17 6.35
N ILE A 64 7.49 -5.24 6.62
CA ILE A 64 7.66 -4.67 7.97
C ILE A 64 6.39 -3.89 8.37
N LEU A 65 5.89 -3.04 7.49
CA LEU A 65 4.64 -2.30 7.74
C LEU A 65 3.46 -3.25 7.96
N GLU A 66 3.36 -4.31 7.19
CA GLU A 66 2.32 -5.33 7.32
C GLU A 66 2.42 -6.10 8.65
N GLY A 67 3.63 -6.34 9.14
CA GLY A 67 3.83 -6.88 10.49
C GLY A 67 3.25 -5.97 11.58
N LEU A 68 3.42 -4.65 11.44
CA LEU A 68 2.81 -3.67 12.34
C LEU A 68 1.28 -3.62 12.17
N MET A 69 0.78 -3.70 10.94
CA MET A 69 -0.66 -3.77 10.66
C MET A 69 -1.31 -5.01 11.28
N ALA A 70 -0.69 -6.18 11.10
CA ALA A 70 -1.17 -7.44 11.68
C ALA A 70 -1.23 -7.36 13.21
N ARG A 71 -0.17 -6.84 13.84
CA ARG A 71 -0.12 -6.62 15.29
C ARG A 71 -1.25 -5.67 15.74
N ALA A 72 -1.41 -4.54 15.09
CA ALA A 72 -2.43 -3.55 15.43
C ALA A 72 -3.86 -4.09 15.19
N ALA A 73 -4.06 -4.90 14.14
CA ALA A 73 -5.34 -5.56 13.88
C ALA A 73 -5.73 -6.50 15.03
N TRP A 74 -4.77 -7.31 15.49
CA TRP A 74 -5.00 -8.36 16.50
C TRP A 74 -5.07 -7.81 17.92
N SER A 75 -4.06 -7.04 18.35
CA SER A 75 -3.93 -6.56 19.74
C SER A 75 -4.59 -5.22 20.01
N GLY A 76 -4.84 -4.43 18.97
CA GLY A 76 -5.28 -3.03 19.08
C GLY A 76 -4.15 -2.05 19.41
N GLU A 77 -2.99 -2.54 19.83
CA GLU A 77 -1.84 -1.70 20.17
C GLU A 77 -1.29 -0.92 18.97
N GLY A 78 -1.09 0.38 19.14
CA GLY A 78 -0.54 1.25 18.11
C GLY A 78 -1.47 1.46 16.90
N ARG A 79 -2.75 1.08 17.00
CA ARG A 79 -3.70 1.13 15.88
C ARG A 79 -3.82 2.54 15.29
N VAL A 80 -3.92 3.57 16.12
CA VAL A 80 -3.96 4.97 15.66
C VAL A 80 -2.74 5.30 14.79
N TRP A 81 -1.54 4.97 15.26
CA TRP A 81 -0.30 5.23 14.54
C TRP A 81 -0.21 4.50 13.20
N VAL A 82 -0.68 3.24 13.15
CA VAL A 82 -0.74 2.47 11.90
C VAL A 82 -1.69 3.13 10.93
N PHE A 83 -2.84 3.62 11.37
CA PHE A 83 -3.79 4.33 10.50
C PHE A 83 -3.24 5.66 10.00
N GLU A 84 -2.53 6.43 10.83
CA GLU A 84 -1.85 7.66 10.41
C GLU A 84 -0.78 7.37 9.35
N GLN A 85 0.01 6.31 9.53
CA GLN A 85 1.00 5.88 8.54
C GLN A 85 0.34 5.44 7.23
N LEU A 86 -0.70 4.62 7.29
CA LEU A 86 -1.44 4.18 6.10
C LEU A 86 -2.06 5.34 5.35
N ALA A 87 -2.71 6.28 6.05
CA ALA A 87 -3.26 7.49 5.42
C ALA A 87 -2.17 8.29 4.71
N SER A 88 -1.00 8.45 5.35
CA SER A 88 0.15 9.13 4.76
C SER A 88 0.69 8.39 3.54
N VAL A 89 0.85 7.07 3.63
CA VAL A 89 1.32 6.22 2.51
C VAL A 89 0.37 6.34 1.33
N PHE A 90 -0.94 6.15 1.55
CA PHE A 90 -1.92 6.20 0.45
C PHE A 90 -2.03 7.59 -0.17
N ALA A 91 -1.97 8.66 0.63
CA ALA A 91 -1.96 10.02 0.11
C ALA A 91 -0.71 10.28 -0.76
N CYS A 92 0.47 9.86 -0.30
CA CYS A 92 1.71 9.97 -1.06
C CYS A 92 1.66 9.13 -2.35
N MET A 93 1.10 7.92 -2.29
CA MET A 93 0.97 7.06 -3.48
C MET A 93 0.01 7.67 -4.50
N VAL A 94 -1.12 8.25 -4.08
CA VAL A 94 -2.00 8.99 -4.98
C VAL A 94 -1.24 10.13 -5.66
N ALA A 95 -0.51 10.94 -4.89
CA ALA A 95 0.26 12.06 -5.44
C ALA A 95 1.34 11.59 -6.42
N LEU A 96 2.09 10.53 -6.09
CA LEU A 96 3.12 9.94 -6.95
C LEU A 96 2.55 9.43 -8.27
N HIS A 97 1.44 8.68 -8.22
CA HIS A 97 0.81 8.12 -9.43
C HIS A 97 0.16 9.21 -10.29
N VAL A 98 -0.42 10.25 -9.68
CA VAL A 98 -0.91 11.42 -10.44
C VAL A 98 0.26 12.12 -11.14
N TYR A 99 1.38 12.34 -10.45
CA TYR A 99 2.57 12.93 -11.05
C TYR A 99 3.10 12.10 -12.22
N GLY A 100 3.26 10.77 -12.02
CA GLY A 100 3.73 9.85 -13.08
C GLY A 100 2.78 9.79 -14.29
N ALA A 101 1.47 9.86 -14.05
CA ALA A 101 0.47 9.91 -15.12
C ALA A 101 0.56 11.21 -15.93
N LEU A 102 0.68 12.36 -15.27
CA LEU A 102 0.87 13.66 -15.92
C LEU A 102 2.16 13.71 -16.75
N ARG A 103 3.22 13.09 -16.25
CA ARG A 103 4.52 12.98 -16.93
C ARG A 103 4.54 11.91 -18.03
N ARG A 104 3.53 11.04 -18.09
CA ARG A 104 3.47 9.86 -18.99
C ARG A 104 4.67 8.93 -18.82
N GLU A 105 5.16 8.80 -17.59
CA GLU A 105 6.36 8.02 -17.23
C GLU A 105 6.00 6.60 -16.73
N GLN A 106 4.72 6.29 -16.58
CA GLN A 106 4.24 5.02 -16.02
C GLN A 106 3.25 4.30 -16.96
N PRO A 107 3.14 2.96 -16.87
CA PRO A 107 2.13 2.22 -17.60
C PRO A 107 0.72 2.56 -17.10
N TRP A 108 -0.29 2.26 -17.93
CA TRP A 108 -1.70 2.55 -17.57
C TRP A 108 -2.17 1.83 -16.30
N THR A 109 -1.59 0.67 -15.98
CA THR A 109 -1.87 -0.09 -14.76
C THR A 109 -1.55 0.72 -13.51
N GLU A 110 -0.39 1.39 -13.48
CA GLU A 110 -0.01 2.31 -12.41
C GLU A 110 -0.94 3.53 -12.34
N THR A 111 -1.40 4.02 -13.50
CA THR A 111 -2.37 5.12 -13.54
C THR A 111 -3.72 4.68 -12.96
N ALA A 112 -4.13 3.43 -13.19
CA ALA A 112 -5.34 2.86 -12.57
C ALA A 112 -5.22 2.74 -11.04
N GLU A 113 -4.00 2.59 -10.52
CA GLU A 113 -3.76 2.54 -9.07
C GLU A 113 -4.09 3.85 -8.34
N ILE A 114 -4.20 4.98 -9.04
CA ILE A 114 -4.73 6.22 -8.45
C ILE A 114 -6.10 5.96 -7.82
N GLY A 115 -6.97 5.23 -8.54
CA GLY A 115 -8.28 4.84 -8.01
C GLY A 115 -8.17 3.90 -6.80
N VAL A 116 -7.29 2.91 -6.88
CA VAL A 116 -7.08 1.94 -5.79
C VAL A 116 -6.60 2.65 -4.53
N TYR A 117 -5.53 3.46 -4.62
CA TYR A 117 -5.00 4.18 -3.46
C TYR A 117 -5.96 5.23 -2.92
N SER A 118 -6.76 5.87 -3.79
CA SER A 118 -7.80 6.80 -3.34
C SER A 118 -8.89 6.09 -2.52
N VAL A 119 -9.34 4.91 -2.97
CA VAL A 119 -10.31 4.10 -2.22
C VAL A 119 -9.69 3.62 -0.89
N CYS A 120 -8.45 3.13 -0.92
CA CYS A 120 -7.75 2.72 0.30
C CYS A 120 -7.61 3.88 1.30
N LEU A 121 -7.30 5.10 0.82
CA LEU A 121 -7.24 6.30 1.65
C LEU A 121 -8.60 6.62 2.29
N LEU A 122 -9.67 6.62 1.49
CA LEU A 122 -11.01 6.91 1.98
C LEU A 122 -11.46 5.87 3.03
N LEU A 123 -11.20 4.58 2.79
CA LEU A 123 -11.50 3.51 3.74
C LEU A 123 -10.65 3.63 5.02
N THR A 124 -9.38 3.97 4.89
CA THR A 124 -8.50 4.23 6.05
C THR A 124 -9.04 5.36 6.92
N LEU A 125 -9.49 6.46 6.30
CA LEU A 125 -10.10 7.57 7.03
C LEU A 125 -11.46 7.18 7.64
N ALA A 126 -12.27 6.44 6.92
CA ALA A 126 -13.59 5.99 7.42
C ALA A 126 -13.45 5.02 8.60
N CYS A 127 -12.47 4.10 8.57
CA CYS A 127 -12.21 3.13 9.64
C CYS A 127 -11.23 3.66 10.69
N PHE A 128 -10.86 4.94 10.66
CA PHE A 128 -9.88 5.51 11.58
C PHE A 128 -10.34 5.33 13.03
N PRO A 129 -9.51 4.73 13.92
CA PRO A 129 -9.88 4.47 15.30
C PRO A 129 -9.89 5.78 16.11
N LEU A 130 -11.06 6.34 16.30
CA LEU A 130 -11.23 7.50 17.17
C LEU A 130 -11.11 7.07 18.64
N PRO A 131 -10.46 7.88 19.49
CA PRO A 131 -10.49 7.63 20.94
C PRO A 131 -11.94 7.69 21.42
N ALA A 132 -12.30 6.71 22.25
CA ALA A 132 -13.60 6.66 22.93
C ALA A 132 -13.76 7.81 23.93
#